data_ed84dc5c582e068e7ec0b2a06096e503
#
_entry.id   ed84dc5c582e068e7ec0b2a06096e503
#
_cell.length_a   1.000
_cell.length_b   1.000
_cell.length_c   1.000
_cell.angle_alpha   90.00
_cell.angle_beta   90.00
_cell.angle_gamma   90.00
#
_symmetry.space_group_name_H-M   'P 1'
#
loop_
_entity.id
_entity.type
_entity.pdbx_description
1 polymer ?
#
loop_
_entity_poly.entity_id
_entity_poly.type
_entity_poly.pdbx_seq_one_letter_code
_entity_poly.pdbx_strand_id
1 'polypeptide(L)'
;AGYLTLFLKKVFAKLPKSLEGMKPMLLYPIFGLVLVALIMFFIVNPIFSVINSGVTAFLNHMGTGNAIVLGIVLGGMMSIDMGGPFNKAAYVFAVAAFTSTKNGDLMAAVMAGGMVPPFATAIATAFWPKKFTDDERKAGITNWVLGFLFITEGAIPFATADPLRVLTSCILGS
;
A
#
# COMPACT_ATOMS: atom_id res chain seq x y z
N ALA A 1 14.59 -3.73 -4.38
CA ALA A 1 15.22 -5.03 -4.09
C ALA A 1 15.88 -5.62 -5.36
N GLY A 2 15.19 -5.76 -6.53
CA GLY A 2 15.73 -6.41 -7.73
C GLY A 2 17.05 -5.82 -8.23
N TYR A 3 17.16 -4.50 -8.38
CA TYR A 3 18.41 -3.83 -8.80
C TYR A 3 19.56 -4.03 -7.80
N LEU A 4 19.26 -4.07 -6.50
CA LEU A 4 20.25 -4.37 -5.47
C LEU A 4 20.79 -5.81 -5.59
N THR A 5 19.91 -6.76 -5.90
CA THR A 5 20.34 -8.14 -6.14
C THR A 5 21.24 -8.25 -7.37
N LEU A 6 20.94 -7.52 -8.45
CA LEU A 6 21.81 -7.43 -9.63
C LEU A 6 23.17 -6.80 -9.32
N PHE A 7 23.18 -5.75 -8.48
CA PHE A 7 24.42 -5.13 -8.01
C PHE A 7 25.24 -6.13 -7.16
N LEU A 8 24.63 -6.82 -6.22
CA LEU A 8 25.29 -7.85 -5.42
C LEU A 8 25.83 -8.99 -6.25
N LYS A 9 25.11 -9.43 -7.31
CA LYS A 9 25.63 -10.41 -8.28
C LYS A 9 26.93 -9.93 -8.92
N LYS A 10 27.02 -8.68 -9.30
CA LYS A 10 28.23 -8.08 -9.88
C LYS A 10 29.40 -8.04 -8.88
N VAL A 11 29.11 -7.64 -7.63
CA VAL A 11 30.11 -7.55 -6.56
C VAL A 11 30.65 -8.95 -6.22
N PHE A 12 29.77 -9.92 -6.05
CA PHE A 12 30.16 -11.29 -5.70
C PHE A 12 30.60 -12.17 -6.89
N ALA A 13 30.57 -11.63 -8.13
CA ALA A 13 31.10 -12.35 -9.29
C ALA A 13 32.60 -12.64 -9.17
N LYS A 14 33.35 -11.81 -8.44
CA LYS A 14 34.81 -11.94 -8.24
C LYS A 14 35.21 -12.96 -7.14
N LEU A 15 34.24 -13.55 -6.44
CA LEU A 15 34.53 -14.55 -5.39
C LEU A 15 34.96 -15.90 -5.97
N PRO A 16 35.88 -16.60 -5.28
CA PRO A 16 36.38 -17.94 -5.68
C PRO A 16 35.24 -18.94 -5.90
N LYS A 17 35.44 -19.88 -6.83
CA LYS A 17 34.47 -20.94 -7.17
C LYS A 17 34.06 -21.80 -5.97
N SER A 18 34.93 -21.95 -4.98
CA SER A 18 34.64 -22.68 -3.74
C SER A 18 33.49 -22.10 -2.92
N LEU A 19 33.19 -20.82 -3.09
CA LEU A 19 32.09 -20.09 -2.39
C LEU A 19 30.82 -19.93 -3.24
N GLU A 20 30.79 -20.51 -4.43
CA GLU A 20 29.70 -20.31 -5.39
C GLU A 20 28.34 -20.78 -4.87
N GLY A 21 28.32 -21.90 -4.16
CA GLY A 21 27.12 -22.45 -3.52
C GLY A 21 26.59 -21.61 -2.36
N MET A 22 27.45 -20.82 -1.69
CA MET A 22 27.05 -19.93 -0.58
C MET A 22 26.41 -18.63 -1.07
N LYS A 23 26.67 -18.23 -2.31
CA LYS A 23 26.14 -16.95 -2.86
C LYS A 23 24.62 -16.86 -2.76
N PRO A 24 23.83 -17.82 -3.30
CA PRO A 24 22.37 -17.72 -3.26
C PRO A 24 21.76 -18.00 -1.88
N MET A 25 22.39 -18.89 -1.09
CA MET A 25 21.83 -19.30 0.19
C MET A 25 22.11 -18.32 1.33
N LEU A 26 23.27 -17.68 1.32
CA LEU A 26 23.72 -16.88 2.46
C LEU A 26 24.05 -15.43 2.06
N LEU A 27 24.88 -15.22 1.03
CA LEU A 27 25.41 -13.90 0.72
C LEU A 27 24.33 -12.97 0.16
N TYR A 28 23.54 -13.40 -0.82
CA TYR A 28 22.49 -12.54 -1.39
C TYR A 28 21.38 -12.22 -0.39
N PRO A 29 20.83 -13.17 0.39
CA PRO A 29 19.83 -12.85 1.40
C PRO A 29 20.35 -11.92 2.49
N ILE A 30 21.51 -12.20 3.07
CA ILE A 30 22.04 -11.39 4.19
C ILE A 30 22.39 -9.97 3.70
N PHE A 31 23.26 -9.85 2.69
CA PHE A 31 23.68 -8.54 2.21
C PHE A 31 22.54 -7.78 1.53
N GLY A 32 21.64 -8.50 0.86
CA GLY A 32 20.44 -7.91 0.28
C GLY A 32 19.54 -7.30 1.34
N LEU A 33 19.28 -8.02 2.43
CA LEU A 33 18.43 -7.57 3.52
C LEU A 33 19.09 -6.41 4.29
N VAL A 34 20.37 -6.51 4.60
CA VAL A 34 21.10 -5.41 5.26
C VAL A 34 21.12 -4.16 4.42
N LEU A 35 21.42 -4.24 3.12
CA LEU A 35 21.42 -3.07 2.24
C LEU A 35 20.04 -2.45 2.07
N VAL A 36 18.99 -3.28 1.92
CA VAL A 36 17.61 -2.77 1.88
C VAL A 36 17.26 -2.09 3.20
N ALA A 37 17.59 -2.68 4.34
CA ALA A 37 17.33 -2.09 5.65
C ALA A 37 18.05 -0.74 5.83
N LEU A 38 19.30 -0.63 5.41
CA LEU A 38 20.05 0.63 5.47
C LEU A 38 19.43 1.69 4.55
N ILE A 39 19.07 1.35 3.33
CA ILE A 39 18.39 2.27 2.40
C ILE A 39 17.05 2.71 2.97
N MET A 40 16.26 1.79 3.51
CA MET A 40 14.99 2.12 4.16
C MET A 40 15.20 3.05 5.34
N PHE A 41 16.16 2.77 6.20
CA PHE A 41 16.40 3.55 7.42
C PHE A 41 16.93 4.96 7.13
N PHE A 42 17.95 5.09 6.26
CA PHE A 42 18.63 6.36 6.04
C PHE A 42 18.01 7.22 4.93
N ILE A 43 17.35 6.62 3.95
CA ILE A 43 16.85 7.34 2.77
C ILE A 43 15.33 7.36 2.75
N VAL A 44 14.71 6.17 2.78
CA VAL A 44 13.27 6.07 2.55
C VAL A 44 12.48 6.58 3.75
N ASN A 45 12.77 6.09 4.95
CA ASN A 45 12.03 6.47 6.16
C ASN A 45 12.07 7.98 6.46
N PRO A 46 13.20 8.72 6.37
CA PRO A 46 13.20 10.16 6.58
C PRO A 46 12.29 10.90 5.59
N ILE A 47 12.33 10.53 4.31
CA ILE A 47 11.50 11.16 3.27
C ILE A 47 10.01 10.93 3.57
N PHE A 48 9.64 9.68 3.83
CA PHE A 48 8.24 9.34 4.13
C PHE A 48 7.78 9.88 5.48
N SER A 49 8.67 10.03 6.46
CA SER A 49 8.36 10.67 7.74
C SER A 49 7.93 12.13 7.57
N VAL A 50 8.63 12.88 6.71
CA VAL A 50 8.26 14.28 6.42
C VAL A 50 6.88 14.35 5.74
N ILE A 51 6.63 13.50 4.74
CA ILE A 51 5.34 13.41 4.05
C ILE A 51 4.23 13.07 5.05
N ASN A 52 4.44 12.04 5.86
CA ASN A 52 3.45 11.59 6.85
C ASN A 52 3.16 12.68 7.91
N SER A 53 4.19 13.39 8.37
CA SER A 53 4.02 14.51 9.31
C SER A 53 3.23 15.65 8.69
N GLY A 54 3.49 15.98 7.41
CA GLY A 54 2.74 17.00 6.67
C GLY A 54 1.27 16.63 6.51
N VAL A 55 0.99 15.39 6.13
CA VAL A 55 -0.40 14.89 6.00
C VAL A 55 -1.10 14.89 7.36
N THR A 56 -0.46 14.43 8.42
CA THR A 56 -1.01 14.43 9.78
C THR A 56 -1.31 15.85 10.26
N ALA A 57 -0.39 16.80 10.00
CA ALA A 57 -0.61 18.20 10.34
C ALA A 57 -1.82 18.80 9.57
N PHE A 58 -1.95 18.48 8.28
CA PHE A 58 -3.10 18.88 7.47
C PHE A 58 -4.42 18.34 8.05
N LEU A 59 -4.48 17.05 8.37
CA LEU A 59 -5.67 16.43 8.94
C LEU A 59 -6.01 17.01 10.31
N ASN A 60 -5.02 17.25 11.17
CA ASN A 60 -5.22 17.90 12.47
C ASN A 60 -5.75 19.33 12.33
N HIS A 61 -5.30 20.06 11.29
CA HIS A 61 -5.78 21.42 11.03
C HIS A 61 -7.24 21.48 10.57
N MET A 62 -7.70 20.44 9.87
CA MET A 62 -9.12 20.33 9.48
C MET A 62 -10.04 20.18 10.69
N GLY A 63 -9.55 19.67 11.82
CA GLY A 63 -10.32 19.42 13.02
C GLY A 63 -11.42 18.38 12.83
N THR A 64 -12.11 18.02 13.91
CA THR A 64 -13.23 17.06 13.87
C THR A 64 -14.60 17.72 13.65
N GLY A 65 -14.63 19.03 13.44
CA GLY A 65 -15.88 19.82 13.35
C GLY A 65 -16.73 19.52 12.11
N ASN A 66 -16.13 18.97 11.05
CA ASN A 66 -16.87 18.57 9.86
C ASN A 66 -16.53 17.11 9.51
N ALA A 67 -17.15 16.19 10.24
CA ALA A 67 -16.90 14.75 10.11
C ALA A 67 -17.16 14.20 8.69
N ILE A 68 -18.10 14.82 7.95
CA ILE A 68 -18.42 14.38 6.58
C ILE A 68 -17.27 14.70 5.62
N VAL A 69 -16.78 15.94 5.63
CA VAL A 69 -15.65 16.34 4.75
C VAL A 69 -14.39 15.57 5.11
N LEU A 70 -14.14 15.42 6.40
CA LEU A 70 -12.99 14.66 6.87
C LEU A 70 -13.11 13.17 6.51
N GLY A 71 -14.32 12.60 6.58
CA GLY A 71 -14.60 11.22 6.13
C GLY A 71 -14.31 11.02 4.64
N ILE A 72 -14.74 11.95 3.79
CA ILE A 72 -14.47 11.93 2.33
C ILE A 72 -12.96 11.96 2.06
N VAL A 73 -12.22 12.85 2.75
CA VAL A 73 -10.78 12.98 2.59
C VAL A 73 -10.07 11.70 3.05
N LEU A 74 -10.42 11.19 4.22
CA LEU A 74 -9.81 9.98 4.78
C LEU A 74 -10.12 8.74 3.93
N GLY A 75 -11.39 8.59 3.48
CA GLY A 75 -11.78 7.50 2.58
C GLY A 75 -10.97 7.54 1.28
N GLY A 76 -10.94 8.70 0.60
CA GLY A 76 -10.16 8.86 -0.62
C GLY A 76 -8.66 8.56 -0.44
N MET A 77 -8.07 8.99 0.70
CA MET A 77 -6.67 8.69 1.03
C MET A 77 -6.38 7.19 1.11
N MET A 78 -7.36 6.37 1.51
CA MET A 78 -7.20 4.92 1.58
C MET A 78 -6.93 4.29 0.22
N SER A 79 -7.40 4.92 -0.86
CA SER A 79 -7.30 4.40 -2.23
C SER A 79 -6.18 5.03 -3.06
N ILE A 80 -5.53 6.10 -2.60
CA ILE A 80 -4.49 6.81 -3.35
C ILE A 80 -3.27 5.90 -3.59
N ASP A 81 -2.81 5.22 -2.57
CA ASP A 81 -1.56 4.44 -2.59
C ASP A 81 -1.72 2.99 -2.09
N MET A 82 -2.96 2.56 -1.82
CA MET A 82 -3.35 1.17 -1.53
C MET A 82 -2.39 0.47 -0.54
N GLY A 83 -2.21 1.04 0.65
CA GLY A 83 -1.33 0.53 1.72
C GLY A 83 -0.02 1.32 1.89
N GLY A 84 0.17 2.38 1.14
CA GLY A 84 1.32 3.28 1.25
C GLY A 84 1.19 4.34 2.36
N PRO A 85 1.99 5.42 2.27
CA PRO A 85 2.05 6.46 3.30
C PRO A 85 0.74 7.19 3.55
N PHE A 86 -0.02 7.52 2.49
CA PHE A 86 -1.30 8.22 2.61
C PHE A 86 -2.36 7.35 3.29
N ASN A 87 -2.47 6.10 2.86
CA ASN A 87 -3.34 5.11 3.48
C ASN A 87 -3.03 4.94 4.97
N LYS A 88 -1.75 4.75 5.32
CA LYS A 88 -1.34 4.59 6.73
C LYS A 88 -1.55 5.85 7.56
N ALA A 89 -1.33 7.04 7.00
CA ALA A 89 -1.57 8.30 7.70
C ALA A 89 -3.06 8.48 8.04
N ALA A 90 -3.96 8.19 7.08
CA ALA A 90 -5.40 8.21 7.30
C ALA A 90 -5.83 7.24 8.41
N TYR A 91 -5.33 6.01 8.35
CA TYR A 91 -5.63 4.99 9.36
C TYR A 91 -5.14 5.39 10.75
N VAL A 92 -3.88 5.81 10.89
CA VAL A 92 -3.29 6.23 12.18
C VAL A 92 -4.03 7.44 12.76
N PHE A 93 -4.38 8.41 11.92
CA PHE A 93 -5.19 9.54 12.33
C PHE A 93 -6.56 9.12 12.86
N ALA A 94 -7.27 8.24 12.14
CA ALA A 94 -8.57 7.73 12.57
C ALA A 94 -8.49 6.95 13.90
N VAL A 95 -7.44 6.14 14.10
CA VAL A 95 -7.18 5.43 15.36
C VAL A 95 -6.92 6.43 16.49
N ALA A 96 -6.12 7.45 16.27
CA ALA A 96 -5.85 8.48 17.28
C ALA A 96 -7.11 9.26 17.65
N ALA A 97 -7.92 9.65 16.66
CA ALA A 97 -9.21 10.30 16.88
C ALA A 97 -10.17 9.41 17.69
N PHE A 98 -10.29 8.14 17.33
CA PHE A 98 -11.10 7.16 18.05
C PHE A 98 -10.64 6.99 19.51
N THR A 99 -9.34 6.92 19.73
CA THR A 99 -8.77 6.74 21.07
C THR A 99 -9.07 7.93 21.98
N SER A 100 -9.02 9.15 21.43
CA SER A 100 -9.23 10.40 22.18
C SER A 100 -10.71 10.72 22.39
N THR A 101 -11.54 10.56 21.35
CA THR A 101 -12.96 10.96 21.40
C THR A 101 -13.93 9.83 21.72
N LYS A 102 -13.49 8.56 21.59
CA LYS A 102 -14.33 7.34 21.63
C LYS A 102 -15.43 7.32 20.56
N ASN A 103 -15.34 8.21 19.55
CA ASN A 103 -16.25 8.25 18.41
C ASN A 103 -15.62 7.47 17.24
N GLY A 104 -16.37 6.49 16.71
CA GLY A 104 -15.91 5.60 15.63
C GLY A 104 -16.18 6.09 14.21
N ASP A 105 -16.79 7.26 14.00
CA ASP A 105 -17.24 7.70 12.67
C ASP A 105 -16.09 7.80 11.66
N LEU A 106 -14.98 8.41 12.07
CA LEU A 106 -13.80 8.54 11.20
C LEU A 106 -13.15 7.20 10.92
N MET A 107 -13.13 6.31 11.91
CA MET A 107 -12.61 4.96 11.72
C MET A 107 -13.49 4.15 10.78
N ALA A 108 -14.82 4.30 10.89
CA ALA A 108 -15.76 3.67 9.97
C ALA A 108 -15.59 4.17 8.53
N ALA A 109 -15.37 5.49 8.34
CA ALA A 109 -15.09 6.08 7.03
C ALA A 109 -13.80 5.52 6.42
N VAL A 110 -12.72 5.43 7.21
CA VAL A 110 -11.45 4.84 6.77
C VAL A 110 -11.60 3.37 6.41
N MET A 111 -12.32 2.60 7.21
CA MET A 111 -12.57 1.18 6.92
C MET A 111 -13.40 1.00 5.65
N ALA A 112 -14.49 1.76 5.50
CA ALA A 112 -15.33 1.73 4.30
C ALA A 112 -14.52 2.10 3.05
N GLY A 113 -13.77 3.21 3.09
CA GLY A 113 -12.91 3.64 1.99
C GLY A 113 -11.86 2.59 1.62
N GLY A 114 -11.25 1.94 2.61
CA GLY A 114 -10.26 0.89 2.36
C GLY A 114 -10.83 -0.42 1.79
N MET A 115 -12.12 -0.68 1.93
CA MET A 115 -12.79 -1.83 1.32
C MET A 115 -13.07 -1.62 -0.18
N VAL A 116 -13.14 -0.37 -0.63
CA VAL A 116 -13.53 -0.04 -2.02
C VAL A 116 -12.56 -0.60 -3.06
N PRO A 117 -11.22 -0.42 -3.01
CA PRO A 117 -10.34 -0.89 -4.05
C PRO A 117 -10.43 -2.40 -4.33
N PRO A 118 -10.35 -3.29 -3.33
CA PRO A 118 -10.46 -4.71 -3.57
C PRO A 118 -11.86 -5.11 -4.06
N PHE A 119 -12.94 -4.54 -3.50
CA PHE A 119 -14.29 -4.84 -3.99
C PHE A 119 -14.54 -4.33 -5.40
N ALA A 120 -14.06 -3.13 -5.75
CA ALA A 120 -14.19 -2.60 -7.09
C ALA A 120 -13.56 -3.53 -8.13
N THR A 121 -12.35 -4.01 -7.87
CA THR A 121 -11.63 -4.94 -8.75
C THR A 121 -12.26 -6.33 -8.77
N ALA A 122 -12.76 -6.83 -7.63
CA ALA A 122 -13.50 -8.08 -7.55
C ALA A 122 -14.78 -8.03 -8.39
N ILE A 123 -15.58 -6.98 -8.24
CA ILE A 123 -16.80 -6.74 -9.00
C ILE A 123 -16.49 -6.60 -10.49
N ALA A 124 -15.49 -5.78 -10.85
CA ALA A 124 -15.11 -5.56 -12.23
C ALA A 124 -14.71 -6.86 -12.93
N THR A 125 -13.90 -7.70 -12.30
CA THR A 125 -13.49 -9.00 -12.86
C THR A 125 -14.62 -10.01 -12.96
N ALA A 126 -15.58 -9.97 -12.02
CA ALA A 126 -16.76 -10.85 -12.04
C ALA A 126 -17.73 -10.48 -13.16
N PHE A 127 -18.04 -9.19 -13.34
CA PHE A 127 -19.03 -8.75 -14.33
C PHE A 127 -18.47 -8.57 -15.75
N TRP A 128 -17.18 -8.25 -15.88
CA TRP A 128 -16.54 -8.06 -17.19
C TRP A 128 -15.29 -8.93 -17.38
N PRO A 129 -15.37 -10.26 -17.24
CA PRO A 129 -14.19 -11.13 -17.23
C PRO A 129 -13.38 -11.09 -18.53
N LYS A 130 -14.02 -10.75 -19.66
CA LYS A 130 -13.35 -10.65 -20.97
C LYS A 130 -12.36 -9.47 -21.09
N LYS A 131 -12.40 -8.52 -20.16
CA LYS A 131 -11.49 -7.36 -20.14
C LYS A 131 -10.22 -7.59 -19.32
N PHE A 132 -10.15 -8.72 -18.63
CA PHE A 132 -9.08 -9.04 -17.70
C PHE A 132 -8.36 -10.32 -18.11
N THR A 133 -7.07 -10.38 -17.83
CA THR A 133 -6.25 -11.58 -17.98
C THR A 133 -6.67 -12.68 -17.00
N ASP A 134 -6.22 -13.91 -17.23
CA ASP A 134 -6.54 -15.05 -16.34
C ASP A 134 -6.00 -14.83 -14.92
N ASP A 135 -4.82 -14.21 -14.80
CA ASP A 135 -4.23 -13.93 -13.49
C ASP A 135 -4.96 -12.81 -12.76
N GLU A 136 -5.39 -11.75 -13.46
CA GLU A 136 -6.23 -10.71 -12.87
C GLU A 136 -7.59 -11.26 -12.42
N ARG A 137 -8.20 -12.16 -13.17
CA ARG A 137 -9.44 -12.81 -12.75
C ARG A 137 -9.28 -13.63 -11.48
N LYS A 138 -8.19 -14.37 -11.34
CA LYS A 138 -7.87 -15.10 -10.10
C LYS A 138 -7.63 -14.14 -8.92
N ALA A 139 -6.88 -13.06 -9.16
CA ALA A 139 -6.70 -12.00 -8.16
C ALA A 139 -8.04 -11.36 -7.75
N GLY A 140 -8.93 -11.12 -8.71
CA GLY A 140 -10.27 -10.59 -8.45
C GLY A 140 -11.12 -11.48 -7.55
N ILE A 141 -11.02 -12.81 -7.68
CA ILE A 141 -11.69 -13.75 -6.76
C ILE A 141 -11.15 -13.60 -5.33
N THR A 142 -9.84 -13.50 -5.19
CA THR A 142 -9.20 -13.28 -3.88
C THR A 142 -9.61 -11.94 -3.28
N ASN A 143 -9.84 -10.93 -4.10
CA ASN A 143 -10.20 -9.58 -3.67
C ASN A 143 -11.58 -9.49 -2.99
N TRP A 144 -12.49 -10.45 -3.19
CA TRP A 144 -13.68 -10.54 -2.38
C TRP A 144 -13.35 -10.72 -0.90
N VAL A 145 -12.43 -11.62 -0.60
CA VAL A 145 -12.00 -11.87 0.79
C VAL A 145 -11.20 -10.70 1.32
N LEU A 146 -10.27 -10.17 0.52
CA LEU A 146 -9.43 -9.02 0.92
C LEU A 146 -10.27 -7.77 1.18
N GLY A 147 -11.36 -7.57 0.42
CA GLY A 147 -12.31 -6.48 0.63
C GLY A 147 -12.97 -6.55 2.00
N PHE A 148 -13.48 -7.71 2.40
CA PHE A 148 -14.04 -7.90 3.74
C PHE A 148 -13.01 -7.74 4.86
N LEU A 149 -11.76 -8.05 4.59
CA LEU A 149 -10.64 -7.90 5.54
C LEU A 149 -10.01 -6.51 5.51
N PHE A 150 -10.54 -5.57 4.72
CA PHE A 150 -10.01 -4.21 4.62
C PHE A 150 -8.56 -4.17 4.11
N ILE A 151 -8.18 -5.05 3.19
CA ILE A 151 -6.82 -5.15 2.63
C ILE A 151 -6.81 -4.54 1.24
N THR A 152 -6.41 -3.27 1.14
CA THR A 152 -6.39 -2.47 -0.10
C THR A 152 -5.36 -2.95 -1.12
N GLU A 153 -4.30 -3.61 -0.65
CA GLU A 153 -3.18 -4.10 -1.46
C GLU A 153 -3.61 -5.11 -2.53
N GLY A 154 -4.75 -5.78 -2.36
CA GLY A 154 -5.31 -6.68 -3.37
C GLY A 154 -5.59 -6.02 -4.72
N ALA A 155 -5.79 -4.71 -4.75
CA ALA A 155 -6.02 -3.95 -5.97
C ALA A 155 -4.73 -3.49 -6.68
N ILE A 156 -3.56 -3.64 -6.06
CA ILE A 156 -2.27 -3.18 -6.62
C ILE A 156 -1.98 -3.78 -8.01
N PRO A 157 -2.18 -5.08 -8.28
CA PRO A 157 -1.95 -5.64 -9.62
C PRO A 157 -2.76 -4.93 -10.71
N PHE A 158 -4.00 -4.54 -10.41
CA PHE A 158 -4.86 -3.81 -11.32
C PHE A 158 -4.41 -2.36 -11.49
N ALA A 159 -4.02 -1.70 -10.39
CA ALA A 159 -3.48 -0.34 -10.42
C ALA A 159 -2.16 -0.25 -11.19
N THR A 160 -1.35 -1.30 -11.18
CA THR A 160 -0.11 -1.34 -11.98
C THR A 160 -0.37 -1.58 -13.46
N ALA A 161 -1.45 -2.29 -13.82
CA ALA A 161 -1.84 -2.54 -15.21
C ALA A 161 -2.49 -1.30 -15.87
N ASP A 162 -3.39 -0.61 -15.16
CA ASP A 162 -4.04 0.63 -15.63
C ASP A 162 -4.20 1.63 -14.48
N PRO A 163 -3.13 2.36 -14.12
CA PRO A 163 -3.12 3.23 -12.96
C PRO A 163 -4.17 4.34 -13.02
N LEU A 164 -4.34 4.96 -14.18
CA LEU A 164 -5.26 6.10 -14.30
C LEU A 164 -6.71 5.70 -14.06
N ARG A 165 -7.17 4.61 -14.66
CA ARG A 165 -8.56 4.18 -14.49
C ARG A 165 -8.81 3.58 -13.12
N VAL A 166 -7.92 2.73 -12.65
CA VAL A 166 -8.10 2.04 -11.37
C VAL A 166 -8.01 3.01 -10.21
N LEU A 167 -6.96 3.85 -10.14
CA LEU A 167 -6.81 4.79 -9.02
C LEU A 167 -7.94 5.82 -8.98
N THR A 168 -8.28 6.44 -10.13
CA THR A 168 -9.36 7.43 -10.15
C THR A 168 -10.70 6.83 -9.76
N SER A 169 -11.02 5.62 -10.24
CA SER A 169 -12.27 4.93 -9.88
C SER A 169 -12.32 4.56 -8.40
N CYS A 170 -11.20 4.07 -7.85
CA CYS A 170 -11.11 3.72 -6.44
C CYS A 170 -11.21 4.96 -5.54
N ILE A 171 -10.51 6.05 -5.87
CA ILE A 171 -10.56 7.31 -5.09
C ILE A 171 -11.96 7.91 -5.10
N LEU A 172 -12.65 7.89 -6.26
CA LEU A 172 -14.01 8.43 -6.36
C LEU A 172 -15.04 7.54 -5.65
N GLY A 173 -14.77 6.25 -5.53
CA GLY A 173 -15.65 5.31 -4.85
C GLY A 173 -15.45 5.23 -3.33
N SER A 174 -14.30 5.70 -2.84
CA SER A 174 -13.93 5.67 -1.41
C SER A 174 -14.38 6.93 -0.70
#